data_b41160db0f87949de934aa6950048151
#
_entry.id   b41160db0f87949de934aa6950048151
#
_cell.length_a   1.000
_cell.length_b   1.000
_cell.length_c   1.000
_cell.angle_alpha   90.00
_cell.angle_beta   90.00
_cell.angle_gamma   90.00
#
_symmetry.space_group_name_H-M   'P 1'
#
loop_
_entity.id
_entity.type
_entity.pdbx_description
1 polymer ?
#
loop_
_entity_poly.entity_id
_entity_poly.type
_entity_poly.pdbx_seq_one_letter_code
_entity_poly.pdbx_strand_id
1 'polypeptide(L)'
;MTFKAQGFNATYGNNISADAINEAGDYILVTQPEPWALLDKSIENRPLQIIQSGDLSPQHLDKLAAEVAGVTVIGLGGGGAMDTAKWIHWRRQLPLLQFPSLPSVDACFTRMSALRDQGGVRYEGDAVPEMVYVDFELFRAAPKSMVTSGIGDVLSCQTAWFDWKLAHEAGKDEFGWTKEMPKISQMYLDELYLCAPGIAELTDDGLRRLMELHRDIGWRCHDMGHARFEEGSEHFFAYTFEEVTGRTILHGELVSMGVLIMSYLQGNDFQRAKETISLAKTRHRLDDLGVKREEVLESLRGLQSYTVEQKHWYSQARFVNPEKVDEEEIIGLLNW
;
A
#
# COMPACT_ATOMS: atom_id res chain seq x y z
N MET A 1 21.63 7.30 13.97
CA MET A 1 21.30 6.00 14.59
C MET A 1 20.97 5.04 13.48
N THR A 2 21.81 4.06 13.23
CA THR A 2 21.49 2.96 12.30
C THR A 2 20.43 2.08 12.98
N PHE A 3 19.19 2.12 12.51
CA PHE A 3 18.18 1.18 12.94
C PHE A 3 18.64 -0.22 12.52
N LYS A 4 18.94 -1.09 13.49
CA LYS A 4 19.01 -2.52 13.22
C LYS A 4 17.56 -2.96 12.97
N ALA A 5 17.24 -3.24 11.71
CA ALA A 5 15.96 -3.80 11.33
C ALA A 5 15.77 -5.16 12.02
N GLN A 6 15.04 -5.18 13.10
CA GLN A 6 14.16 -6.31 13.41
C GLN A 6 12.97 -6.09 12.48
N GLY A 7 12.80 -6.88 11.45
CA GLY A 7 11.82 -6.59 10.42
C GLY A 7 11.50 -7.84 9.63
N PHE A 8 10.61 -7.70 8.68
CA PHE A 8 10.39 -8.73 7.67
C PHE A 8 11.71 -9.10 6.99
N ASN A 9 11.96 -10.40 6.85
CA ASN A 9 13.12 -10.86 6.09
C ASN A 9 12.94 -10.50 4.61
N ALA A 10 13.92 -9.87 4.01
CA ALA A 10 13.89 -9.51 2.60
C ALA A 10 15.25 -9.62 1.94
N THR A 11 15.26 -10.08 0.70
CA THR A 11 16.42 -10.11 -0.19
C THR A 11 16.14 -9.21 -1.40
N TYR A 12 17.12 -8.43 -1.81
CA TYR A 12 17.01 -7.43 -2.87
C TYR A 12 18.04 -7.68 -3.96
N GLY A 13 17.62 -7.68 -5.22
CA GLY A 13 18.55 -7.88 -6.33
C GLY A 13 17.91 -7.80 -7.70
N ASN A 14 18.67 -8.17 -8.70
CA ASN A 14 18.23 -8.27 -10.09
C ASN A 14 18.19 -9.75 -10.49
N ASN A 15 17.08 -10.19 -11.12
CA ASN A 15 16.89 -11.55 -11.60
C ASN A 15 17.02 -12.64 -10.51
N ILE A 16 16.61 -12.34 -9.27
CA ILE A 16 16.71 -13.28 -8.15
C ILE A 16 15.50 -14.20 -7.99
N SER A 17 14.37 -13.84 -8.63
CA SER A 17 13.11 -14.53 -8.41
C SER A 17 13.09 -15.95 -8.95
N ALA A 18 13.61 -16.17 -10.15
CA ALA A 18 13.58 -17.49 -10.78
C ALA A 18 14.37 -18.52 -9.99
N ASP A 19 15.58 -18.18 -9.57
CA ASP A 19 16.46 -19.06 -8.78
C ASP A 19 15.80 -19.41 -7.43
N ALA A 20 15.26 -18.40 -6.73
CA ALA A 20 14.60 -18.60 -5.43
C ALA A 20 13.34 -19.49 -5.56
N ILE A 21 12.55 -19.36 -6.62
CA ILE A 21 11.38 -20.21 -6.87
C ILE A 21 11.82 -21.63 -7.23
N ASN A 22 12.89 -21.79 -8.02
CA ASN A 22 13.43 -23.10 -8.38
C ASN A 22 13.95 -23.87 -7.15
N GLU A 23 14.38 -23.19 -6.11
CA GLU A 23 14.86 -23.77 -4.84
C GLU A 23 13.74 -24.03 -3.80
N ALA A 24 12.52 -23.57 -4.04
CA ALA A 24 11.47 -23.56 -3.02
C ALA A 24 10.87 -24.93 -2.66
N GLY A 25 11.27 -26.04 -3.33
CA GLY A 25 10.64 -27.35 -3.18
C GLY A 25 9.22 -27.37 -3.76
N ASP A 26 8.33 -28.22 -3.22
CA ASP A 26 6.93 -28.27 -3.65
C ASP A 26 6.19 -27.00 -3.21
N TYR A 27 5.47 -26.36 -4.14
CA TYR A 27 4.73 -25.14 -3.85
C TYR A 27 3.44 -25.00 -4.67
N ILE A 28 2.55 -24.16 -4.15
CA ILE A 28 1.45 -23.58 -4.91
C ILE A 28 1.78 -22.12 -5.23
N LEU A 29 1.38 -21.66 -6.40
CA LEU A 29 1.64 -20.30 -6.88
C LEU A 29 0.36 -19.49 -6.90
N VAL A 30 0.32 -18.40 -6.15
CA VAL A 30 -0.70 -17.36 -6.23
C VAL A 30 -0.15 -16.23 -7.09
N THR A 31 -0.79 -15.92 -8.22
CA THR A 31 -0.22 -14.94 -9.17
C THR A 31 -1.30 -14.23 -10.00
N GLN A 32 -0.85 -13.34 -10.87
CA GLN A 32 -1.59 -12.75 -11.98
C GLN A 32 -0.93 -13.17 -13.31
N PRO A 33 -1.63 -13.05 -14.45
CA PRO A 33 -1.10 -13.49 -15.74
C PRO A 33 0.21 -12.82 -16.14
N GLU A 34 0.32 -11.51 -15.95
CA GLU A 34 1.47 -10.72 -16.39
C GLU A 34 2.75 -11.04 -15.60
N PRO A 35 2.79 -11.03 -14.26
CA PRO A 35 3.97 -11.42 -13.49
C PRO A 35 4.41 -12.86 -13.77
N TRP A 36 3.45 -13.78 -13.90
CA TRP A 36 3.77 -15.17 -14.23
C TRP A 36 4.41 -15.30 -15.61
N ALA A 37 3.88 -14.62 -16.62
CA ALA A 37 4.42 -14.67 -17.98
C ALA A 37 5.87 -14.17 -18.08
N LEU A 38 6.31 -13.31 -17.16
CA LEU A 38 7.71 -12.83 -17.10
C LEU A 38 8.67 -13.93 -16.64
N LEU A 39 8.24 -14.82 -15.75
CA LEU A 39 9.11 -15.83 -15.11
C LEU A 39 8.88 -17.25 -15.61
N ASP A 40 7.71 -17.55 -16.19
CA ASP A 40 7.27 -18.91 -16.53
C ASP A 40 8.35 -19.74 -17.26
N LYS A 41 9.04 -19.14 -18.22
CA LYS A 41 10.07 -19.82 -19.01
C LYS A 41 11.37 -20.11 -18.24
N SER A 42 11.62 -19.38 -17.16
CA SER A 42 12.81 -19.50 -16.31
C SER A 42 12.57 -20.38 -15.09
N ILE A 43 11.32 -20.78 -14.84
CA ILE A 43 10.94 -21.66 -13.73
C ILE A 43 10.97 -23.11 -14.20
N GLU A 44 11.95 -23.86 -13.71
CA GLU A 44 12.11 -25.32 -13.94
C GLU A 44 11.27 -26.10 -12.94
N ASN A 45 11.28 -25.68 -11.66
CA ASN A 45 10.46 -26.25 -10.59
C ASN A 45 8.99 -25.78 -10.75
N ARG A 46 8.14 -26.61 -11.34
CA ARG A 46 6.76 -26.23 -11.67
C ARG A 46 5.87 -26.26 -10.44
N PRO A 47 4.94 -25.27 -10.28
CA PRO A 47 3.98 -25.28 -9.19
C PRO A 47 3.03 -26.48 -9.29
N LEU A 48 2.64 -27.04 -8.14
CA LEU A 48 1.60 -28.08 -8.08
C LEU A 48 0.22 -27.53 -8.46
N GLN A 49 -0.01 -26.26 -8.20
CA GLN A 49 -1.24 -25.54 -8.52
C GLN A 49 -0.93 -24.06 -8.78
N ILE A 50 -1.62 -23.47 -9.76
CA ILE A 50 -1.61 -22.02 -10.01
C ILE A 50 -2.97 -21.47 -9.64
N ILE A 51 -3.00 -20.47 -8.77
CA ILE A 51 -4.18 -19.74 -8.31
C ILE A 51 -4.10 -18.32 -8.88
N GLN A 52 -5.09 -17.92 -9.66
CA GLN A 52 -5.20 -16.55 -10.12
C GLN A 52 -5.81 -15.70 -9.00
N SER A 53 -5.07 -14.66 -8.56
CA SER A 53 -5.61 -13.69 -7.63
C SER A 53 -6.59 -12.75 -8.35
N GLY A 54 -7.64 -12.33 -7.65
CA GLY A 54 -8.65 -11.44 -8.23
C GLY A 54 -9.71 -11.04 -7.19
N ASP A 55 -10.61 -11.94 -6.88
CA ASP A 55 -11.64 -11.70 -5.85
C ASP A 55 -11.02 -11.80 -4.45
N LEU A 56 -11.02 -10.67 -3.72
CA LEU A 56 -10.51 -10.57 -2.34
C LEU A 56 -11.64 -10.64 -1.30
N SER A 57 -12.81 -11.17 -1.67
CA SER A 57 -13.87 -11.42 -0.70
C SER A 57 -13.49 -12.57 0.25
N PRO A 58 -13.82 -12.48 1.55
CA PRO A 58 -13.47 -13.52 2.53
C PRO A 58 -13.96 -14.90 2.14
N GLN A 59 -15.17 -14.99 1.58
CA GLN A 59 -15.78 -16.25 1.18
C GLN A 59 -15.00 -16.92 0.04
N HIS A 60 -14.55 -16.15 -0.94
CA HIS A 60 -13.73 -16.66 -2.04
C HIS A 60 -12.36 -17.12 -1.53
N LEU A 61 -11.72 -16.31 -0.71
CA LEU A 61 -10.39 -16.61 -0.17
C LEU A 61 -10.42 -17.84 0.77
N ASP A 62 -11.46 -18.01 1.59
CA ASP A 62 -11.63 -19.19 2.44
C ASP A 62 -11.82 -20.47 1.62
N LYS A 63 -12.57 -20.38 0.50
CA LYS A 63 -12.71 -21.49 -0.43
C LYS A 63 -11.36 -21.87 -1.06
N LEU A 64 -10.60 -20.89 -1.55
CA LEU A 64 -9.26 -21.12 -2.08
C LEU A 64 -8.36 -21.80 -1.05
N ALA A 65 -8.34 -21.28 0.18
CA ALA A 65 -7.53 -21.84 1.26
C ALA A 65 -7.91 -23.30 1.58
N ALA A 66 -9.18 -23.68 1.49
CA ALA A 66 -9.63 -25.05 1.75
C ALA A 66 -9.19 -26.06 0.67
N GLU A 67 -8.99 -25.61 -0.57
CA GLU A 67 -8.73 -26.45 -1.73
C GLU A 67 -7.23 -26.65 -2.06
N VAL A 68 -6.33 -25.94 -1.38
CA VAL A 68 -4.89 -26.00 -1.68
C VAL A 68 -4.17 -27.18 -1.01
N ALA A 69 -3.11 -27.66 -1.68
CA ALA A 69 -2.18 -28.62 -1.10
C ALA A 69 -1.42 -28.06 0.10
N GLY A 70 -1.00 -28.92 1.02
CA GLY A 70 -0.25 -28.56 2.21
C GLY A 70 1.25 -28.38 1.96
N VAL A 71 1.62 -27.46 1.06
CA VAL A 71 3.01 -27.14 0.67
C VAL A 71 3.26 -25.66 0.81
N THR A 72 4.47 -25.19 0.45
CA THR A 72 4.81 -23.76 0.46
C THR A 72 3.85 -22.94 -0.41
N VAL A 73 3.41 -21.80 0.10
CA VAL A 73 2.63 -20.81 -0.64
C VAL A 73 3.58 -19.76 -1.20
N ILE A 74 3.58 -19.57 -2.51
CA ILE A 74 4.32 -18.50 -3.18
C ILE A 74 3.33 -17.47 -3.70
N GLY A 75 3.45 -16.22 -3.24
CA GLY A 75 2.77 -15.07 -3.81
C GLY A 75 3.69 -14.37 -4.81
N LEU A 76 3.33 -14.29 -6.09
CA LEU A 76 4.05 -13.59 -7.14
C LEU A 76 3.11 -12.60 -7.83
N GLY A 77 3.32 -11.31 -7.63
CA GLY A 77 2.45 -10.31 -8.27
C GLY A 77 2.34 -8.99 -7.50
N GLY A 78 1.27 -8.26 -7.75
CA GLY A 78 0.91 -7.05 -7.01
C GLY A 78 0.19 -7.37 -5.70
N GLY A 79 -0.37 -6.33 -5.04
CA GLY A 79 -1.02 -6.43 -3.73
C GLY A 79 -2.04 -7.56 -3.61
N GLY A 80 -2.92 -7.74 -4.61
CA GLY A 80 -3.91 -8.81 -4.59
C GLY A 80 -3.32 -10.22 -4.53
N ALA A 81 -2.19 -10.48 -5.21
CA ALA A 81 -1.50 -11.77 -5.11
C ALA A 81 -0.84 -11.95 -3.73
N MET A 82 -0.25 -10.85 -3.20
CA MET A 82 0.34 -10.85 -1.84
C MET A 82 -0.74 -11.15 -0.79
N ASP A 83 -1.89 -10.48 -0.86
CA ASP A 83 -2.98 -10.64 0.10
C ASP A 83 -3.62 -12.02 0.04
N THR A 84 -3.86 -12.54 -1.17
CA THR A 84 -4.39 -13.91 -1.35
C THR A 84 -3.42 -14.95 -0.79
N ALA A 85 -2.11 -14.82 -1.04
CA ALA A 85 -1.10 -15.74 -0.52
C ALA A 85 -1.00 -15.67 1.02
N LYS A 86 -1.04 -14.45 1.60
CA LYS A 86 -1.10 -14.23 3.06
C LYS A 86 -2.33 -14.91 3.68
N TRP A 87 -3.50 -14.76 3.05
CA TRP A 87 -4.72 -15.39 3.53
C TRP A 87 -4.60 -16.91 3.58
N ILE A 88 -4.12 -17.54 2.51
CA ILE A 88 -3.90 -18.99 2.45
C ILE A 88 -2.90 -19.42 3.53
N HIS A 89 -1.76 -18.74 3.65
CA HIS A 89 -0.78 -18.97 4.72
C HIS A 89 -1.43 -18.94 6.09
N TRP A 90 -2.16 -17.88 6.40
CA TRP A 90 -2.81 -17.70 7.71
C TRP A 90 -3.85 -18.79 8.00
N ARG A 91 -4.72 -19.09 7.04
CA ARG A 91 -5.78 -20.12 7.22
C ARG A 91 -5.24 -21.53 7.33
N ARG A 92 -4.14 -21.82 6.67
CA ARG A 92 -3.59 -23.17 6.56
C ARG A 92 -2.29 -23.39 7.33
N GLN A 93 -1.71 -22.34 7.90
CA GLN A 93 -0.41 -22.35 8.59
C GLN A 93 0.70 -23.00 7.73
N LEU A 94 0.76 -22.62 6.44
CA LEU A 94 1.74 -23.10 5.47
C LEU A 94 2.89 -22.11 5.36
N PRO A 95 4.13 -22.52 5.00
CA PRO A 95 5.22 -21.59 4.70
C PRO A 95 4.82 -20.57 3.63
N LEU A 96 5.29 -19.34 3.73
CA LEU A 96 4.97 -18.25 2.81
C LEU A 96 6.23 -17.56 2.28
N LEU A 97 6.38 -17.53 0.95
CA LEU A 97 7.35 -16.71 0.24
C LEU A 97 6.63 -15.67 -0.61
N GLN A 98 7.14 -14.46 -0.64
CA GLN A 98 6.53 -13.37 -1.43
C GLN A 98 7.51 -12.77 -2.42
N PHE A 99 7.02 -12.57 -3.64
CA PHE A 99 7.73 -12.01 -4.79
C PHE A 99 6.90 -10.86 -5.35
N PRO A 100 6.96 -9.66 -4.75
CA PRO A 100 6.24 -8.51 -5.28
C PRO A 100 6.73 -8.19 -6.70
N SER A 101 5.81 -8.05 -7.64
CA SER A 101 6.12 -7.60 -9.00
C SER A 101 5.99 -6.09 -9.17
N LEU A 102 5.46 -5.42 -8.16
CA LEU A 102 5.22 -3.98 -8.10
C LEU A 102 5.43 -3.48 -6.68
N PRO A 103 6.00 -2.30 -6.49
CA PRO A 103 6.04 -1.62 -5.20
C PRO A 103 4.83 -0.71 -4.96
N SER A 104 3.72 -0.90 -5.67
CA SER A 104 2.56 0.01 -5.68
C SER A 104 1.80 0.10 -4.36
N VAL A 105 2.04 -0.86 -3.47
CA VAL A 105 1.55 -0.95 -2.10
C VAL A 105 2.55 -1.72 -1.26
N ASP A 106 2.50 -1.54 0.04
CA ASP A 106 3.38 -2.25 0.99
C ASP A 106 2.92 -3.67 1.35
N ALA A 107 1.92 -4.23 0.67
CA ALA A 107 1.22 -5.48 0.99
C ALA A 107 2.13 -6.68 1.30
N CYS A 108 3.35 -6.78 0.73
CA CYS A 108 4.31 -7.82 1.04
C CYS A 108 5.01 -7.65 2.40
N PHE A 109 4.87 -6.47 3.01
CA PHE A 109 5.42 -6.11 4.31
C PHE A 109 4.35 -5.79 5.35
N THR A 110 3.10 -6.16 5.09
CA THR A 110 2.01 -6.04 6.05
C THR A 110 1.60 -7.40 6.57
N ARG A 111 1.13 -7.43 7.83
CA ARG A 111 0.69 -8.63 8.50
C ARG A 111 -0.69 -9.10 8.06
N MET A 112 -1.59 -8.16 7.78
CA MET A 112 -2.97 -8.45 7.43
C MET A 112 -3.17 -8.44 5.91
N SER A 113 -4.18 -9.16 5.45
CA SER A 113 -4.65 -9.10 4.06
C SER A 113 -5.72 -8.03 3.93
N ALA A 114 -5.61 -7.21 2.88
CA ALA A 114 -6.64 -6.24 2.52
C ALA A 114 -7.78 -6.95 1.78
N LEU A 115 -8.92 -7.07 2.44
CA LEU A 115 -10.11 -7.70 1.91
C LEU A 115 -10.99 -6.67 1.21
N ARG A 116 -11.75 -7.14 0.23
CA ARG A 116 -12.80 -6.38 -0.45
C ARG A 116 -14.13 -7.09 -0.25
N ASP A 117 -15.07 -6.48 0.43
CA ASP A 117 -16.44 -6.98 0.56
C ASP A 117 -17.46 -5.83 0.46
N GLN A 118 -18.75 -6.12 0.67
CA GLN A 118 -19.84 -5.13 0.54
C GLN A 118 -19.73 -3.90 1.47
N GLY A 119 -18.78 -3.91 2.41
CA GLY A 119 -18.52 -2.82 3.34
C GLY A 119 -17.25 -2.00 3.00
N GLY A 120 -16.60 -2.25 1.87
CA GLY A 120 -15.37 -1.58 1.48
C GLY A 120 -14.10 -2.37 1.83
N VAL A 121 -13.02 -1.67 2.18
CA VAL A 121 -11.73 -2.28 2.52
C VAL A 121 -11.71 -2.67 3.99
N ARG A 122 -11.29 -3.91 4.27
CA ARG A 122 -11.12 -4.43 5.63
C ARG A 122 -9.81 -5.22 5.72
N TYR A 123 -9.11 -5.10 6.82
CA TYR A 123 -7.86 -5.80 7.08
C TYR A 123 -8.09 -6.94 8.06
N GLU A 124 -7.69 -8.17 7.68
CA GLU A 124 -7.84 -9.36 8.50
C GLU A 124 -6.69 -10.34 8.27
N GLY A 125 -6.42 -11.16 9.26
CA GLY A 125 -5.39 -12.19 9.19
C GLY A 125 -4.14 -11.87 10.00
N ASP A 126 -3.20 -12.81 9.97
CA ASP A 126 -1.91 -12.71 10.64
C ASP A 126 -0.88 -13.52 9.86
N ALA A 127 -0.16 -12.85 8.98
CA ALA A 127 0.80 -13.47 8.07
C ALA A 127 2.14 -12.74 8.11
N VAL A 128 3.20 -13.49 8.40
CA VAL A 128 4.58 -13.01 8.28
C VAL A 128 5.29 -13.94 7.30
N PRO A 129 5.70 -13.45 6.11
CA PRO A 129 6.42 -14.29 5.17
C PRO A 129 7.77 -14.71 5.73
N GLU A 130 8.22 -15.92 5.42
CA GLU A 130 9.56 -16.38 5.75
C GLU A 130 10.62 -15.55 5.03
N MET A 131 10.33 -15.15 3.80
CA MET A 131 11.17 -14.28 2.98
C MET A 131 10.35 -13.50 1.96
N VAL A 132 10.73 -12.24 1.74
CA VAL A 132 10.29 -11.41 0.61
C VAL A 132 11.45 -11.24 -0.35
N TYR A 133 11.27 -11.63 -1.61
CA TYR A 133 12.27 -11.48 -2.67
C TYR A 133 11.92 -10.28 -3.54
N VAL A 134 12.66 -9.21 -3.38
CA VAL A 134 12.47 -7.96 -4.13
C VAL A 134 13.37 -7.97 -5.35
N ASP A 135 12.79 -8.31 -6.50
CA ASP A 135 13.49 -8.38 -7.78
C ASP A 135 13.24 -7.11 -8.60
N PHE A 136 14.28 -6.31 -8.79
CA PHE A 136 14.16 -5.02 -9.47
C PHE A 136 13.84 -5.17 -10.97
N GLU A 137 14.18 -6.31 -11.58
CA GLU A 137 13.83 -6.55 -12.99
C GLU A 137 12.32 -6.79 -13.16
N LEU A 138 11.65 -7.41 -12.18
CA LEU A 138 10.19 -7.50 -12.19
C LEU A 138 9.55 -6.11 -12.13
N PHE A 139 10.09 -5.22 -11.30
CA PHE A 139 9.59 -3.84 -11.20
C PHE A 139 9.81 -3.06 -12.50
N ARG A 140 10.98 -3.22 -13.15
CA ARG A 140 11.27 -2.56 -14.43
C ARG A 140 10.45 -3.08 -15.60
N ALA A 141 10.00 -4.32 -15.53
CA ALA A 141 9.12 -4.93 -16.53
C ALA A 141 7.69 -4.37 -16.46
N ALA A 142 7.29 -3.76 -15.33
CA ALA A 142 5.98 -3.15 -15.16
C ALA A 142 5.94 -1.73 -15.74
N PRO A 143 4.74 -1.19 -16.05
CA PRO A 143 4.60 0.22 -16.40
C PRO A 143 5.16 1.14 -15.33
N LYS A 144 6.00 2.10 -15.73
CA LYS A 144 6.72 3.01 -14.81
C LYS A 144 5.77 3.72 -13.83
N SER A 145 4.59 4.12 -14.27
CA SER A 145 3.57 4.75 -13.40
C SER A 145 3.13 3.83 -12.27
N MET A 146 3.06 2.52 -12.50
CA MET A 146 2.72 1.56 -11.45
C MET A 146 3.84 1.42 -10.42
N VAL A 147 5.10 1.57 -10.84
CA VAL A 147 6.25 1.52 -9.92
C VAL A 147 6.31 2.81 -9.09
N THR A 148 6.17 3.97 -9.73
CA THR A 148 6.24 5.26 -9.04
C THR A 148 5.04 5.53 -8.12
N SER A 149 3.92 4.81 -8.27
CA SER A 149 2.78 4.90 -7.36
C SER A 149 3.13 4.41 -5.94
N GLY A 150 4.15 3.57 -5.80
CA GLY A 150 4.56 3.01 -4.50
C GLY A 150 5.00 4.03 -3.45
N ILE A 151 5.21 5.29 -3.83
CA ILE A 151 5.48 6.34 -2.83
C ILE A 151 4.25 6.66 -1.96
N GLY A 152 3.03 6.30 -2.40
CA GLY A 152 1.78 6.70 -1.75
C GLY A 152 1.72 6.28 -0.28
N ASP A 153 1.99 5.01 0.01
CA ASP A 153 1.92 4.46 1.37
C ASP A 153 3.02 5.05 2.29
N VAL A 154 4.21 5.36 1.76
CA VAL A 154 5.23 6.07 2.54
C VAL A 154 4.82 7.52 2.78
N LEU A 155 4.27 8.18 1.75
CA LEU A 155 3.88 9.59 1.82
C LEU A 155 2.69 9.79 2.75
N SER A 156 1.80 8.80 2.90
CA SER A 156 0.65 8.82 3.81
C SER A 156 1.04 9.04 5.27
N CYS A 157 2.25 8.62 5.66
CA CYS A 157 2.78 8.89 6.99
C CYS A 157 2.75 10.39 7.36
N GLN A 158 2.74 11.30 6.36
CA GLN A 158 2.67 12.74 6.59
C GLN A 158 1.32 13.17 7.19
N THR A 159 0.23 12.60 6.72
CA THR A 159 -1.14 12.94 7.14
C THR A 159 -1.64 12.05 8.27
N ALA A 160 -1.22 10.79 8.28
CA ALA A 160 -1.68 9.80 9.26
C ALA A 160 -1.26 10.13 10.70
N TRP A 161 0.01 10.54 10.94
CA TRP A 161 0.41 10.93 12.30
C TRP A 161 -0.31 12.18 12.80
N PHE A 162 -0.69 13.10 11.89
CA PHE A 162 -1.46 14.30 12.23
C PHE A 162 -2.86 13.90 12.71
N ASP A 163 -3.52 13.00 11.98
CA ASP A 163 -4.82 12.45 12.38
C ASP A 163 -4.75 11.71 13.71
N TRP A 164 -3.68 10.98 13.95
CA TRP A 164 -3.47 10.30 15.23
C TRP A 164 -3.29 11.29 16.37
N LYS A 165 -2.52 12.35 16.15
CA LYS A 165 -2.39 13.46 17.10
C LYS A 165 -3.75 14.12 17.37
N LEU A 166 -4.53 14.40 16.32
CA LEU A 166 -5.86 14.98 16.42
C LEU A 166 -6.80 14.10 17.28
N ALA A 167 -6.75 12.78 17.10
CA ALA A 167 -7.49 11.83 17.92
C ALA A 167 -7.03 11.88 19.39
N HIS A 168 -5.74 11.96 19.64
CA HIS A 168 -5.17 12.07 20.99
C HIS A 168 -5.65 13.35 21.70
N GLU A 169 -5.55 14.49 21.04
CA GLU A 169 -5.98 15.78 21.58
C GLU A 169 -7.50 15.82 21.85
N ALA A 170 -8.27 15.09 21.08
CA ALA A 170 -9.73 14.95 21.26
C ALA A 170 -10.14 13.88 22.29
N GLY A 171 -9.19 13.18 22.91
CA GLY A 171 -9.45 12.07 23.84
C GLY A 171 -10.11 10.86 23.16
N LYS A 172 -9.82 10.65 21.87
CA LYS A 172 -10.34 9.56 21.02
C LYS A 172 -9.23 8.62 20.54
N ASP A 173 -8.04 8.75 21.10
CA ASP A 173 -6.90 7.89 20.80
C ASP A 173 -6.99 6.58 21.60
N GLU A 174 -7.03 5.47 20.88
CA GLU A 174 -7.11 4.12 21.46
C GLU A 174 -5.73 3.44 21.54
N PHE A 175 -4.69 4.05 20.94
CA PHE A 175 -3.40 3.38 20.71
C PHE A 175 -2.20 4.04 21.39
N GLY A 176 -2.35 5.24 21.94
CA GLY A 176 -1.29 5.91 22.70
C GLY A 176 -0.30 6.68 21.82
N TRP A 177 -0.78 7.72 21.13
CA TRP A 177 0.08 8.66 20.41
C TRP A 177 1.18 9.24 21.28
N THR A 178 2.36 9.43 20.70
CA THR A 178 3.50 10.04 21.39
C THR A 178 4.13 11.16 20.56
N LYS A 179 4.89 12.05 21.23
CA LYS A 179 5.59 13.18 20.59
C LYS A 179 6.73 12.75 19.66
N GLU A 180 7.09 11.49 19.66
CA GLU A 180 8.08 10.89 18.75
C GLU A 180 7.50 10.60 17.38
N MET A 181 6.19 10.37 17.25
CA MET A 181 5.56 10.00 15.99
C MET A 181 5.83 10.97 14.84
N PRO A 182 5.67 12.30 15.01
CA PRO A 182 6.02 13.26 13.95
C PRO A 182 7.47 13.19 13.51
N LYS A 183 8.40 12.97 14.45
CA LYS A 183 9.84 12.89 14.13
C LYS A 183 10.19 11.64 13.34
N ILE A 184 9.56 10.52 13.69
CA ILE A 184 9.76 9.25 13.01
C ILE A 184 9.17 9.31 11.60
N SER A 185 7.97 9.87 11.47
CA SER A 185 7.36 10.12 10.16
C SER A 185 8.26 11.02 9.30
N GLN A 186 8.75 12.11 9.85
CA GLN A 186 9.65 13.02 9.13
C GLN A 186 10.91 12.32 8.61
N MET A 187 11.50 11.41 9.39
CA MET A 187 12.66 10.63 8.93
C MET A 187 12.33 9.80 7.68
N TYR A 188 11.19 9.12 7.64
CA TYR A 188 10.78 8.35 6.47
C TYR A 188 10.47 9.25 5.27
N LEU A 189 9.82 10.40 5.50
CA LEU A 189 9.52 11.37 4.46
C LEU A 189 10.78 12.02 3.88
N ASP A 190 11.80 12.31 4.71
CA ASP A 190 13.07 12.82 4.25
C ASP A 190 13.84 11.80 3.40
N GLU A 191 13.85 10.53 3.81
CA GLU A 191 14.43 9.45 3.01
C GLU A 191 13.68 9.25 1.70
N LEU A 192 12.34 9.28 1.71
CA LEU A 192 11.53 9.22 0.49
C LEU A 192 11.86 10.37 -0.46
N TYR A 193 11.94 11.59 0.04
CA TYR A 193 12.29 12.75 -0.76
C TYR A 193 13.65 12.61 -1.44
N LEU A 194 14.64 12.10 -0.69
CA LEU A 194 15.99 11.90 -1.20
C LEU A 194 16.06 10.80 -2.26
N CYS A 195 15.30 9.73 -2.12
CA CYS A 195 15.31 8.61 -3.09
C CYS A 195 14.29 8.80 -4.24
N ALA A 196 13.36 9.76 -4.16
CA ALA A 196 12.31 9.98 -5.16
C ALA A 196 12.83 10.13 -6.61
N PRO A 197 13.94 10.84 -6.91
CA PRO A 197 14.49 10.87 -8.26
C PRO A 197 14.98 9.49 -8.74
N GLY A 198 15.56 8.68 -7.85
CA GLY A 198 15.99 7.32 -8.15
C GLY A 198 14.81 6.38 -8.42
N ILE A 199 13.69 6.55 -7.70
CA ILE A 199 12.43 5.84 -7.96
C ILE A 199 11.90 6.24 -9.34
N ALA A 200 11.89 7.54 -9.65
CA ALA A 200 11.46 8.04 -10.96
C ALA A 200 12.29 7.47 -12.12
N GLU A 201 13.55 7.16 -11.92
CA GLU A 201 14.42 6.59 -12.95
C GLU A 201 14.60 5.06 -12.82
N LEU A 202 13.88 4.40 -11.90
CA LEU A 202 13.91 2.97 -11.61
C LEU A 202 15.33 2.45 -11.35
N THR A 203 16.14 3.23 -10.64
CA THR A 203 17.49 2.80 -10.24
C THR A 203 17.44 1.74 -9.15
N ASP A 204 18.44 0.86 -9.08
CA ASP A 204 18.52 -0.15 -8.00
C ASP A 204 18.45 0.48 -6.62
N ASP A 205 19.13 1.60 -6.42
CA ASP A 205 19.15 2.31 -5.13
C ASP A 205 17.78 2.91 -4.80
N GLY A 206 17.14 3.59 -5.76
CA GLY A 206 15.80 4.15 -5.57
C GLY A 206 14.74 3.10 -5.26
N LEU A 207 14.74 1.99 -6.01
CA LEU A 207 13.80 0.89 -5.80
C LEU A 207 14.07 0.17 -4.46
N ARG A 208 15.34 -0.06 -4.12
CA ARG A 208 15.72 -0.63 -2.83
C ARG A 208 15.25 0.24 -1.67
N ARG A 209 15.53 1.54 -1.71
CA ARG A 209 15.14 2.45 -0.63
C ARG A 209 13.63 2.54 -0.46
N LEU A 210 12.86 2.57 -1.55
CA LEU A 210 11.40 2.52 -1.48
C LEU A 210 10.92 1.26 -0.75
N MET A 211 11.43 0.09 -1.13
CA MET A 211 11.01 -1.17 -0.50
C MET A 211 11.52 -1.32 0.94
N GLU A 212 12.67 -0.74 1.28
CA GLU A 212 13.14 -0.66 2.66
C GLU A 212 12.23 0.24 3.51
N LEU A 213 11.73 1.36 2.95
CA LEU A 213 10.75 2.22 3.62
C LEU A 213 9.44 1.48 3.86
N HIS A 214 8.88 0.80 2.85
CA HIS A 214 7.71 -0.06 3.02
C HIS A 214 7.93 -1.10 4.13
N ARG A 215 9.07 -1.80 4.11
CA ARG A 215 9.41 -2.81 5.13
C ARG A 215 9.46 -2.22 6.53
N ASP A 216 10.12 -1.08 6.70
CA ASP A 216 10.34 -0.48 8.00
C ASP A 216 9.04 0.13 8.58
N ILE A 217 8.19 0.72 7.72
CA ILE A 217 6.87 1.22 8.09
C ILE A 217 5.93 0.06 8.43
N GLY A 218 5.83 -0.94 7.55
CA GLY A 218 5.01 -2.12 7.78
C GLY A 218 5.41 -2.89 9.04
N TRP A 219 6.73 -3.00 9.33
CA TRP A 219 7.19 -3.58 10.59
C TRP A 219 6.79 -2.75 11.81
N ARG A 220 6.83 -1.42 11.69
CA ARG A 220 6.37 -0.52 12.74
C ARG A 220 4.90 -0.72 13.04
N CYS A 221 4.07 -0.79 12.02
CA CYS A 221 2.65 -1.06 12.16
C CYS A 221 2.38 -2.44 12.75
N HIS A 222 3.18 -3.45 12.36
CA HIS A 222 3.15 -4.78 12.96
C HIS A 222 3.50 -4.74 14.47
N ASP A 223 4.58 -4.07 14.85
CA ASP A 223 5.04 -3.98 16.25
C ASP A 223 4.04 -3.22 17.13
N MET A 224 3.41 -2.18 16.60
CA MET A 224 2.35 -1.44 17.28
C MET A 224 1.01 -2.17 17.31
N GLY A 225 0.78 -3.12 16.41
CA GLY A 225 -0.49 -3.84 16.25
C GLY A 225 -1.60 -3.06 15.56
N HIS A 226 -1.28 -1.95 14.90
CA HIS A 226 -2.21 -1.11 14.14
C HIS A 226 -1.49 -0.27 13.09
N ALA A 227 -2.21 0.19 12.07
CA ALA A 227 -1.67 0.98 10.96
C ALA A 227 -1.86 2.52 11.10
N ARG A 228 -2.16 3.03 12.30
CA ARG A 228 -2.38 4.48 12.54
C ARG A 228 -1.20 5.37 12.16
N PHE A 229 -0.01 4.80 12.02
CA PHE A 229 1.18 5.51 11.63
C PHE A 229 1.20 5.89 10.14
N GLU A 230 0.57 5.08 9.30
CA GLU A 230 0.55 5.24 7.83
C GLU A 230 -0.86 5.35 7.25
N GLU A 231 -1.91 5.07 8.02
CA GLU A 231 -3.28 5.09 7.55
C GLU A 231 -4.12 6.13 8.32
N GLY A 232 -4.60 7.11 7.60
CA GLY A 232 -5.40 8.21 8.11
C GLY A 232 -6.44 8.71 7.09
N SER A 233 -6.73 9.99 7.15
CA SER A 233 -7.77 10.62 6.30
C SER A 233 -7.48 10.53 4.79
N GLU A 234 -6.23 10.44 4.39
CA GLU A 234 -5.82 10.23 2.99
C GLU A 234 -6.28 8.87 2.46
N HIS A 235 -6.12 7.80 3.25
CA HIS A 235 -6.63 6.47 2.91
C HIS A 235 -8.16 6.44 2.95
N PHE A 236 -8.78 7.09 3.92
CA PHE A 236 -10.25 7.15 3.99
C PHE A 236 -10.84 7.90 2.80
N PHE A 237 -10.15 8.91 2.29
CA PHE A 237 -10.50 9.53 1.01
C PHE A 237 -10.41 8.53 -0.15
N ALA A 238 -9.33 7.74 -0.22
CA ALA A 238 -9.15 6.73 -1.26
C ALA A 238 -10.26 5.68 -1.22
N TYR A 239 -10.60 5.16 -0.04
CA TYR A 239 -11.69 4.19 0.11
C TYR A 239 -13.06 4.79 -0.22
N THR A 240 -13.31 6.04 0.19
CA THR A 240 -14.55 6.75 -0.16
C THR A 240 -14.66 6.95 -1.67
N PHE A 241 -13.55 7.26 -2.34
CA PHE A 241 -13.52 7.40 -3.80
C PHE A 241 -13.88 6.08 -4.49
N GLU A 242 -13.30 4.96 -4.06
CA GLU A 242 -13.63 3.63 -4.60
C GLU A 242 -15.12 3.29 -4.39
N GLU A 243 -15.67 3.56 -3.21
CA GLU A 243 -17.07 3.31 -2.88
C GLU A 243 -18.04 4.18 -3.70
N VAL A 244 -17.79 5.48 -3.76
CA VAL A 244 -18.68 6.45 -4.43
C VAL A 244 -18.65 6.24 -5.95
N THR A 245 -17.48 5.95 -6.53
CA THR A 245 -17.33 5.88 -8.00
C THR A 245 -17.48 4.48 -8.56
N GLY A 246 -17.33 3.45 -7.72
CA GLY A 246 -17.22 2.05 -8.16
C GLY A 246 -15.98 1.79 -9.02
N ARG A 247 -14.98 2.66 -8.98
CA ARG A 247 -13.76 2.59 -9.81
C ARG A 247 -12.56 2.20 -8.97
N THR A 248 -11.72 1.37 -9.54
CA THR A 248 -10.41 1.04 -8.98
C THR A 248 -9.32 1.82 -9.72
N ILE A 249 -8.56 2.62 -8.98
CA ILE A 249 -7.35 3.31 -9.42
C ILE A 249 -6.18 2.69 -8.67
N LEU A 250 -4.96 2.84 -9.16
CA LEU A 250 -3.78 2.38 -8.44
C LEU A 250 -3.76 3.00 -7.03
N HIS A 251 -3.70 2.14 -6.02
CA HIS A 251 -3.85 2.54 -4.62
C HIS A 251 -2.93 3.71 -4.25
N GLY A 252 -1.62 3.58 -4.52
CA GLY A 252 -0.66 4.62 -4.17
C GLY A 252 -0.83 5.94 -4.94
N GLU A 253 -1.43 5.94 -6.15
CA GLU A 253 -1.80 7.17 -6.85
C GLU A 253 -2.98 7.86 -6.16
N LEU A 254 -3.99 7.08 -5.78
CA LEU A 254 -5.18 7.59 -5.10
C LEU A 254 -4.85 8.07 -3.68
N VAL A 255 -4.00 7.34 -2.96
CA VAL A 255 -3.47 7.77 -1.64
C VAL A 255 -2.64 9.04 -1.78
N SER A 256 -1.77 9.15 -2.80
CA SER A 256 -1.01 10.39 -3.05
C SER A 256 -1.92 11.60 -3.30
N MET A 257 -3.03 11.42 -4.04
CA MET A 257 -4.08 12.44 -4.19
C MET A 257 -4.69 12.80 -2.83
N GLY A 258 -5.04 11.79 -2.04
CA GLY A 258 -5.54 11.96 -0.67
C GLY A 258 -4.56 12.74 0.23
N VAL A 259 -3.27 12.43 0.17
CA VAL A 259 -2.23 13.16 0.92
C VAL A 259 -2.18 14.63 0.53
N LEU A 260 -2.26 14.97 -0.76
CA LEU A 260 -2.28 16.37 -1.20
C LEU A 260 -3.49 17.12 -0.60
N ILE A 261 -4.67 16.55 -0.71
CA ILE A 261 -5.90 17.16 -0.20
C ILE A 261 -5.84 17.28 1.34
N MET A 262 -5.48 16.19 2.02
CA MET A 262 -5.51 16.17 3.49
C MET A 262 -4.39 17.00 4.10
N SER A 263 -3.18 17.02 3.52
CA SER A 263 -2.12 17.93 3.99
C SER A 263 -2.55 19.39 3.93
N TYR A 264 -3.24 19.79 2.87
CA TYR A 264 -3.80 21.13 2.76
C TYR A 264 -4.85 21.40 3.85
N LEU A 265 -5.82 20.51 4.02
CA LEU A 265 -6.90 20.66 5.00
C LEU A 265 -6.41 20.61 6.46
N GLN A 266 -5.33 19.89 6.72
CA GLN A 266 -4.67 19.81 8.02
C GLN A 266 -3.76 21.01 8.31
N GLY A 267 -3.42 21.83 7.30
CA GLY A 267 -2.35 22.81 7.38
C GLY A 267 -0.97 22.19 7.61
N ASN A 268 -0.78 20.97 7.13
CA ASN A 268 0.44 20.18 7.23
C ASN A 268 1.23 20.30 5.92
N ASP A 269 2.55 20.12 5.93
CA ASP A 269 3.52 20.46 4.88
C ASP A 269 3.15 19.99 3.43
N PHE A 270 2.10 20.61 2.87
CA PHE A 270 1.60 20.35 1.52
C PHE A 270 2.71 20.52 0.46
N GLN A 271 3.57 21.52 0.62
CA GLN A 271 4.60 21.80 -0.37
C GLN A 271 5.62 20.67 -0.47
N ARG A 272 5.98 20.06 0.65
CA ARG A 272 6.90 18.93 0.68
C ARG A 272 6.30 17.69 -0.01
N ALA A 273 5.02 17.40 0.26
CA ALA A 273 4.31 16.31 -0.43
C ALA A 273 4.29 16.52 -1.95
N LYS A 274 3.94 17.74 -2.38
CA LYS A 274 3.93 18.15 -3.79
C LYS A 274 5.30 17.96 -4.46
N GLU A 275 6.36 18.41 -3.84
CA GLU A 275 7.72 18.25 -4.35
C GLU A 275 8.14 16.78 -4.44
N THR A 276 7.80 15.96 -3.44
CA THR A 276 8.10 14.52 -3.43
C THR A 276 7.41 13.81 -4.59
N ILE A 277 6.11 14.06 -4.79
CA ILE A 277 5.31 13.52 -5.90
C ILE A 277 5.92 13.92 -7.26
N SER A 278 6.33 15.19 -7.39
CA SER A 278 6.97 15.71 -8.60
C SER A 278 8.30 15.02 -8.90
N LEU A 279 9.15 14.87 -7.88
CA LEU A 279 10.47 14.23 -8.00
C LEU A 279 10.34 12.74 -8.36
N ALA A 280 9.37 12.03 -7.77
CA ALA A 280 9.08 10.63 -8.08
C ALA A 280 8.37 10.45 -9.43
N LYS A 281 7.85 11.52 -10.02
CA LYS A 281 7.01 11.49 -11.25
C LYS A 281 5.75 10.62 -11.06
N THR A 282 5.19 10.61 -9.86
CA THR A 282 3.95 9.88 -9.58
C THR A 282 2.77 10.63 -10.17
N ARG A 283 1.88 9.92 -10.84
CA ARG A 283 0.66 10.50 -11.42
C ARG A 283 -0.28 10.91 -10.29
N HIS A 284 -0.83 12.09 -10.38
CA HIS A 284 -1.74 12.68 -9.39
C HIS A 284 -2.77 13.62 -10.02
N ARG A 285 -2.53 14.04 -11.27
CA ARG A 285 -3.44 14.94 -11.99
C ARG A 285 -4.68 14.17 -12.39
N LEU A 286 -5.82 14.85 -12.37
CA LEU A 286 -7.10 14.25 -12.73
C LEU A 286 -7.07 13.62 -14.13
N ASP A 287 -6.51 14.33 -15.12
CA ASP A 287 -6.40 13.84 -16.50
C ASP A 287 -5.51 12.58 -16.59
N ASP A 288 -4.39 12.54 -15.87
CA ASP A 288 -3.47 11.40 -15.88
C ASP A 288 -4.11 10.12 -15.31
N LEU A 289 -5.03 10.28 -14.37
CA LEU A 289 -5.76 9.20 -13.71
C LEU A 289 -7.11 8.91 -14.38
N GLY A 290 -7.51 9.73 -15.35
CA GLY A 290 -8.84 9.68 -15.96
C GLY A 290 -9.96 9.92 -14.93
N VAL A 291 -9.68 10.71 -13.90
CA VAL A 291 -10.59 11.08 -12.82
C VAL A 291 -11.32 12.37 -13.20
N LYS A 292 -12.61 12.40 -13.01
CA LYS A 292 -13.39 13.61 -13.20
C LYS A 292 -13.39 14.46 -11.92
N ARG A 293 -13.44 15.78 -12.10
CA ARG A 293 -13.61 16.73 -10.99
C ARG A 293 -14.73 16.31 -10.05
N GLU A 294 -15.90 15.99 -10.62
CA GLU A 294 -17.08 15.59 -9.86
C GLU A 294 -16.86 14.38 -8.98
N GLU A 295 -16.09 13.39 -9.45
CA GLU A 295 -15.76 12.17 -8.67
C GLU A 295 -14.98 12.52 -7.39
N VAL A 296 -14.01 13.46 -7.48
CA VAL A 296 -13.27 13.95 -6.31
C VAL A 296 -14.18 14.68 -5.34
N LEU A 297 -15.02 15.59 -5.86
CA LEU A 297 -15.93 16.40 -5.03
C LEU A 297 -17.02 15.56 -4.36
N GLU A 298 -17.58 14.57 -5.06
CA GLU A 298 -18.54 13.62 -4.48
C GLU A 298 -17.89 12.77 -3.39
N SER A 299 -16.65 12.33 -3.60
CA SER A 299 -15.90 11.60 -2.58
C SER A 299 -15.66 12.45 -1.33
N LEU A 300 -15.32 13.73 -1.49
CA LEU A 300 -15.17 14.64 -0.35
C LEU A 300 -16.50 14.90 0.38
N ARG A 301 -17.60 14.99 -0.35
CA ARG A 301 -18.96 15.13 0.24
C ARG A 301 -19.38 13.88 1.01
N GLY A 302 -19.00 12.69 0.53
CA GLY A 302 -19.30 11.42 1.19
C GLY A 302 -18.35 11.06 2.33
N LEU A 303 -17.17 11.70 2.42
CA LEU A 303 -16.07 11.26 3.26
C LEU A 303 -16.41 11.18 4.75
N GLN A 304 -17.13 12.17 5.28
CA GLN A 304 -17.52 12.19 6.69
C GLN A 304 -18.45 11.03 7.03
N SER A 305 -19.51 10.82 6.23
CA SER A 305 -20.49 9.75 6.46
C SER A 305 -19.83 8.38 6.31
N TYR A 306 -19.08 8.17 5.24
CA TYR A 306 -18.34 6.93 5.02
C TYR A 306 -17.42 6.59 6.20
N THR A 307 -16.61 7.55 6.64
CA THR A 307 -15.66 7.34 7.76
C THR A 307 -16.38 6.96 9.06
N VAL A 308 -17.57 7.50 9.32
CA VAL A 308 -18.37 7.18 10.51
C VAL A 308 -19.06 5.82 10.37
N GLU A 309 -19.68 5.53 9.23
CA GLU A 309 -20.40 4.28 8.96
C GLU A 309 -19.48 3.08 8.95
N GLN A 310 -18.28 3.19 8.34
CA GLN A 310 -17.26 2.16 8.32
C GLN A 310 -16.45 2.06 9.62
N LYS A 311 -16.73 2.95 10.60
CA LYS A 311 -16.04 2.99 11.90
C LYS A 311 -14.53 3.21 11.78
N HIS A 312 -14.11 3.94 10.75
CA HIS A 312 -12.71 4.34 10.64
C HIS A 312 -12.27 5.21 11.81
N TRP A 313 -10.98 5.27 12.03
CA TRP A 313 -10.39 6.02 13.13
C TRP A 313 -10.76 7.51 13.11
N TYR A 314 -10.71 8.11 14.26
CA TYR A 314 -10.93 9.55 14.39
C TYR A 314 -9.82 10.33 13.67
N SER A 315 -10.18 11.16 12.70
CA SER A 315 -9.27 11.82 11.75
C SER A 315 -9.85 13.11 11.18
N GLN A 316 -9.06 13.84 10.41
CA GLN A 316 -9.50 15.03 9.66
C GLN A 316 -10.70 14.74 8.75
N ALA A 317 -10.82 13.53 8.22
CA ALA A 317 -11.94 13.11 7.37
C ALA A 317 -13.31 13.38 8.00
N ARG A 318 -13.43 13.31 9.33
CA ARG A 318 -14.68 13.60 10.07
C ARG A 318 -15.08 15.07 10.09
N PHE A 319 -14.17 15.96 9.71
CA PHE A 319 -14.36 17.41 9.76
C PHE A 319 -14.42 18.08 8.39
N VAL A 320 -14.28 17.29 7.33
CA VAL A 320 -14.46 17.79 5.98
C VAL A 320 -15.92 18.22 5.81
N ASN A 321 -16.15 19.53 5.81
CA ASN A 321 -17.47 20.09 5.54
C ASN A 321 -17.52 20.55 4.08
N PRO A 322 -18.29 19.86 3.21
CA PRO A 322 -18.34 20.18 1.79
C PRO A 322 -18.78 21.64 1.50
N GLU A 323 -19.62 22.23 2.35
CA GLU A 323 -20.09 23.60 2.18
C GLU A 323 -19.00 24.67 2.47
N LYS A 324 -17.92 24.26 3.13
CA LYS A 324 -16.80 25.14 3.53
C LYS A 324 -15.52 24.87 2.75
N VAL A 325 -15.49 23.81 1.97
CA VAL A 325 -14.35 23.45 1.13
C VAL A 325 -14.43 24.31 -0.15
N ASP A 326 -13.38 25.07 -0.44
CA ASP A 326 -13.26 25.74 -1.73
C ASP A 326 -12.95 24.69 -2.81
N GLU A 327 -13.97 24.34 -3.58
CA GLU A 327 -13.86 23.31 -4.63
C GLU A 327 -12.82 23.65 -5.68
N GLU A 328 -12.71 24.91 -6.08
CA GLU A 328 -11.69 25.36 -7.07
C GLU A 328 -10.28 25.22 -6.51
N GLU A 329 -10.10 25.54 -5.25
CA GLU A 329 -8.83 25.40 -4.57
C GLU A 329 -8.41 23.93 -4.47
N ILE A 330 -9.29 23.03 -4.01
CA ILE A 330 -9.01 21.59 -3.94
C ILE A 330 -8.64 21.03 -5.33
N ILE A 331 -9.39 21.36 -6.36
CA ILE A 331 -9.09 20.90 -7.72
C ILE A 331 -7.77 21.50 -8.22
N GLY A 332 -7.46 22.74 -7.85
CA GLY A 332 -6.17 23.38 -8.15
C GLY A 332 -4.98 22.68 -7.49
N LEU A 333 -5.19 22.06 -6.30
CA LEU A 333 -4.15 21.26 -5.63
C LEU A 333 -3.74 20.01 -6.42
N LEU A 334 -4.57 19.53 -7.32
CA LEU A 334 -4.37 18.28 -8.06
C LEU A 334 -3.93 18.51 -9.52
N ASN A 335 -3.96 19.74 -10.03
CA ASN A 335 -3.75 20.06 -11.45
C ASN A 335 -2.56 21.01 -11.71
N TRP A 336 -1.44 20.80 -11.06
CA TRP A 336 -0.20 21.58 -11.22
C TRP A 336 0.88 20.85 -12.04
#